data_7167166d9e0ea8f37f02fd078354e34a
#
_entry.id   7167166d9e0ea8f37f02fd078354e34a
#
_cell.length_a   1.000
_cell.length_b   1.000
_cell.length_c   1.000
_cell.angle_alpha   90.00
_cell.angle_beta   90.00
_cell.angle_gamma   90.00
#
_symmetry.space_group_name_H-M   'P 1'
#
loop_
_entity.id
_entity.type
_entity.pdbx_description
1 polymer ?
#
loop_
_entity_poly.entity_id
_entity_poly.type
_entity_poly.pdbx_seq_one_letter_code
_entity_poly.pdbx_strand_id
1 'polypeptide(L)'
;EINPGIIIAVLGAISWSAINWINARAFVDDEEFAQNATNFNMEYIEDFSTKHPDWNLRVYRTPAGLRVMVLHDVFQTNDPVVEEFFDSINSDPQYVWMCTRQECFRARVSLKHWRVLSGNVEQKLDQGVWPVDERFMPERKVWVTQYEKASEGYASCRFERHIGSDTVHEKCENLRIVHDDYCKAEEPGLNLA
;
A
#
# COMPACT_ATOMS: atom_id res chain seq x y z
N GLU A 1 25.96 11.31 -44.63
CA GLU A 1 25.74 9.94 -44.12
C GLU A 1 25.44 10.03 -42.62
N ILE A 2 24.22 9.61 -42.24
CA ILE A 2 23.79 9.61 -40.85
C ILE A 2 24.32 8.34 -40.18
N ASN A 3 25.04 8.47 -39.07
CA ASN A 3 25.63 7.33 -38.36
C ASN A 3 24.51 6.43 -37.80
N PRO A 4 24.44 5.14 -38.20
CA PRO A 4 23.36 4.23 -37.76
C PRO A 4 23.31 4.07 -36.23
N GLY A 5 24.40 4.24 -35.52
CA GLY A 5 24.42 4.23 -34.05
C GLY A 5 23.62 5.38 -33.42
N ILE A 6 23.57 6.54 -34.07
CA ILE A 6 22.78 7.70 -33.60
C ILE A 6 21.29 7.44 -33.81
N ILE A 7 20.89 6.79 -34.89
CA ILE A 7 19.50 6.44 -35.18
C ILE A 7 18.96 5.46 -34.11
N ILE A 8 19.74 4.44 -33.75
CA ILE A 8 19.38 3.45 -32.74
C ILE A 8 19.24 4.10 -31.35
N ALA A 9 20.16 5.00 -31.01
CA ALA A 9 20.09 5.72 -29.72
C ALA A 9 18.86 6.65 -29.61
N VAL A 10 18.52 7.34 -30.73
CA VAL A 10 17.34 8.23 -30.76
C VAL A 10 16.05 7.41 -30.73
N LEU A 11 15.94 6.32 -31.45
CA LEU A 11 14.78 5.44 -31.41
C LEU A 11 14.62 4.76 -30.03
N GLY A 12 15.71 4.37 -29.40
CA GLY A 12 15.70 3.81 -28.06
C GLY A 12 15.24 4.83 -27.01
N ALA A 13 15.71 6.07 -27.09
CA ALA A 13 15.29 7.16 -26.19
C ALA A 13 13.81 7.54 -26.38
N ILE A 14 13.32 7.58 -27.61
CA ILE A 14 11.91 7.85 -27.90
C ILE A 14 11.02 6.70 -27.40
N SER A 15 11.44 5.45 -27.61
CA SER A 15 10.71 4.27 -27.14
C SER A 15 10.64 4.25 -25.61
N TRP A 16 11.74 4.52 -24.91
CA TRP A 16 11.80 4.56 -23.46
C TRP A 16 10.96 5.71 -22.87
N SER A 17 11.02 6.88 -23.49
CA SER A 17 10.20 8.04 -23.10
C SER A 17 8.71 7.80 -23.35
N ALA A 18 8.34 7.15 -24.46
CA ALA A 18 6.96 6.80 -24.77
C ALA A 18 6.42 5.75 -23.79
N ILE A 19 7.20 4.75 -23.44
CA ILE A 19 6.82 3.72 -22.44
C ILE A 19 6.64 4.37 -21.06
N ASN A 20 7.55 5.25 -20.65
CA ASN A 20 7.41 5.97 -19.40
C ASN A 20 6.20 6.93 -19.38
N TRP A 21 5.91 7.58 -20.50
CA TRP A 21 4.74 8.44 -20.66
C TRP A 21 3.44 7.63 -20.66
N ILE A 22 3.40 6.49 -21.35
CA ILE A 22 2.26 5.56 -21.32
C ILE A 22 2.07 5.00 -19.92
N ASN A 23 3.13 4.59 -19.24
CA ASN A 23 3.06 4.10 -17.87
C ASN A 23 2.63 5.21 -16.89
N ALA A 24 3.11 6.45 -17.07
CA ALA A 24 2.67 7.58 -16.25
C ALA A 24 1.19 7.93 -16.51
N ARG A 25 0.74 7.83 -17.76
CA ARG A 25 -0.65 8.12 -18.15
C ARG A 25 -1.60 6.99 -17.75
N ALA A 26 -1.19 5.74 -17.87
CA ALA A 26 -1.92 4.59 -17.33
C ALA A 26 -2.10 4.65 -15.81
N PHE A 27 -1.26 5.42 -15.12
CA PHE A 27 -1.39 5.65 -13.67
C PHE A 27 -2.36 6.81 -13.32
N VAL A 28 -2.74 7.64 -14.29
CA VAL A 28 -3.54 8.87 -14.06
C VAL A 28 -4.98 8.72 -14.57
N ASP A 29 -5.24 7.86 -15.54
CA ASP A 29 -6.55 7.83 -16.24
C ASP A 29 -7.50 6.71 -15.76
N ASP A 30 -7.22 6.02 -14.63
CA ASP A 30 -8.02 4.85 -14.29
C ASP A 30 -8.61 4.85 -12.87
N GLU A 31 -9.31 5.93 -12.49
CA GLU A 31 -10.22 5.87 -11.33
C GLU A 31 -11.29 4.78 -11.56
N GLU A 32 -11.78 4.63 -12.78
CA GLU A 32 -12.75 3.61 -13.15
C GLU A 32 -12.14 2.20 -13.09
N PHE A 33 -10.93 2.00 -13.60
CA PHE A 33 -10.23 0.71 -13.49
C PHE A 33 -9.88 0.38 -12.03
N ALA A 34 -9.36 1.34 -11.28
CA ALA A 34 -9.08 1.17 -9.87
C ALA A 34 -10.35 0.87 -9.06
N GLN A 35 -11.47 1.50 -9.40
CA GLN A 35 -12.76 1.24 -8.79
C GLN A 35 -13.28 -0.15 -9.15
N ASN A 36 -13.19 -0.55 -10.41
CA ASN A 36 -13.60 -1.88 -10.88
C ASN A 36 -12.74 -2.99 -10.26
N ALA A 37 -11.42 -2.81 -10.19
CA ALA A 37 -10.53 -3.74 -9.51
C ALA A 37 -10.83 -3.84 -8.00
N THR A 38 -11.18 -2.72 -7.36
CA THR A 38 -11.57 -2.68 -5.96
C THR A 38 -12.89 -3.42 -5.73
N ASN A 39 -13.88 -3.21 -6.59
CA ASN A 39 -15.18 -3.89 -6.51
C ASN A 39 -15.00 -5.40 -6.70
N PHE A 40 -14.23 -5.81 -7.70
CA PHE A 40 -13.90 -7.21 -7.95
C PHE A 40 -13.23 -7.90 -6.75
N ASN A 41 -12.23 -7.25 -6.15
CA ASN A 41 -11.59 -7.79 -4.95
C ASN A 41 -12.51 -7.81 -3.73
N MET A 42 -13.48 -6.91 -3.65
CA MET A 42 -14.48 -6.91 -2.59
C MET A 42 -15.38 -8.13 -2.65
N GLU A 43 -15.77 -8.57 -3.85
CA GLU A 43 -16.58 -9.78 -4.05
C GLU A 43 -15.92 -11.03 -3.46
N TYR A 44 -14.59 -11.19 -3.63
CA TYR A 44 -13.86 -12.30 -3.01
C TYR A 44 -13.90 -12.26 -1.49
N ILE A 45 -13.80 -11.07 -0.89
CA ILE A 45 -13.86 -10.90 0.57
C ILE A 45 -15.26 -11.24 1.09
N GLU A 46 -16.29 -10.82 0.38
CA GLU A 46 -17.70 -11.10 0.72
C GLU A 46 -18.03 -12.60 0.58
N ASP A 47 -17.55 -13.24 -0.49
CA ASP A 47 -17.70 -14.68 -0.71
C ASP A 47 -17.00 -15.50 0.39
N PHE A 48 -15.77 -15.09 0.78
CA PHE A 48 -15.08 -15.72 1.89
C PHE A 48 -15.88 -15.57 3.20
N SER A 49 -16.33 -14.38 3.53
CA SER A 49 -17.10 -14.10 4.74
C SER A 49 -18.42 -14.89 4.80
N THR A 50 -19.06 -15.15 3.66
CA THR A 50 -20.27 -15.97 3.60
C THR A 50 -20.00 -17.42 4.01
N LYS A 51 -18.81 -17.95 3.70
CA LYS A 51 -18.37 -19.30 4.07
C LYS A 51 -17.83 -19.37 5.50
N HIS A 52 -17.34 -18.26 6.02
CA HIS A 52 -16.70 -18.10 7.33
C HIS A 52 -17.38 -16.99 8.14
N PRO A 53 -18.66 -17.16 8.55
CA PRO A 53 -19.44 -16.07 9.17
C PRO A 53 -18.97 -15.68 10.58
N ASP A 54 -18.11 -16.49 11.19
CA ASP A 54 -17.45 -16.24 12.48
C ASP A 54 -16.22 -15.32 12.37
N TRP A 55 -15.72 -15.09 11.15
CA TRP A 55 -14.60 -14.18 10.92
C TRP A 55 -15.05 -12.72 11.01
N ASN A 56 -14.20 -11.90 11.62
CA ASN A 56 -14.34 -10.44 11.65
C ASN A 56 -13.30 -9.82 10.71
N LEU A 57 -13.78 -9.25 9.61
CA LEU A 57 -12.95 -8.65 8.56
C LEU A 57 -13.16 -7.13 8.51
N ARG A 58 -12.14 -6.38 8.85
CA ARG A 58 -12.11 -4.93 8.71
C ARG A 58 -11.39 -4.55 7.42
N VAL A 59 -12.13 -3.95 6.48
CA VAL A 59 -11.67 -3.65 5.13
C VAL A 59 -11.34 -2.17 5.00
N TYR A 60 -10.20 -1.88 4.39
CA TYR A 60 -9.73 -0.53 4.11
C TYR A 60 -9.43 -0.37 2.62
N ARG A 61 -9.76 0.80 2.10
CA ARG A 61 -9.32 1.24 0.78
C ARG A 61 -7.93 1.83 0.88
N THR A 62 -7.05 1.44 -0.04
CA THR A 62 -5.70 1.99 -0.20
C THR A 62 -5.55 2.56 -1.61
N PRO A 63 -4.50 3.36 -1.89
CA PRO A 63 -4.26 3.85 -3.25
C PRO A 63 -4.05 2.76 -4.32
N ALA A 64 -3.81 1.52 -3.92
CA ALA A 64 -3.49 0.41 -4.83
C ALA A 64 -4.46 -0.77 -4.74
N GLY A 65 -5.57 -0.63 -4.02
CA GLY A 65 -6.57 -1.69 -3.83
C GLY A 65 -7.10 -1.75 -2.41
N LEU A 66 -7.36 -2.95 -1.91
CA LEU A 66 -7.90 -3.18 -0.58
C LEU A 66 -6.82 -3.69 0.38
N ARG A 67 -7.06 -3.44 1.66
CA ARG A 67 -6.36 -4.05 2.79
C ARG A 67 -7.40 -4.66 3.71
N VAL A 68 -7.18 -5.89 4.15
CA VAL A 68 -8.05 -6.55 5.11
C VAL A 68 -7.28 -6.77 6.41
N MET A 69 -7.91 -6.43 7.53
CA MET A 69 -7.43 -6.75 8.87
C MET A 69 -8.42 -7.73 9.50
N VAL A 70 -7.91 -8.87 9.93
CA VAL A 70 -8.68 -9.89 10.64
C VAL A 70 -8.65 -9.56 12.13
N LEU A 71 -9.82 -9.51 12.78
CA LEU A 71 -9.93 -9.02 14.17
C LEU A 71 -10.37 -10.08 15.17
N HIS A 72 -10.96 -11.19 14.75
CA HIS A 72 -11.57 -12.16 15.67
C HIS A 72 -10.56 -13.04 16.42
N ASP A 73 -9.37 -13.28 15.83
CA ASP A 73 -8.34 -14.11 16.44
C ASP A 73 -6.92 -13.71 15.98
N VAL A 74 -5.91 -14.36 16.54
CA VAL A 74 -4.48 -14.17 16.26
C VAL A 74 -3.95 -15.40 15.55
N PHE A 75 -3.32 -15.23 14.40
CA PHE A 75 -2.83 -16.30 13.53
C PHE A 75 -1.31 -16.27 13.38
N GLN A 76 -0.73 -17.42 13.09
CA GLN A 76 0.64 -17.52 12.58
C GLN A 76 0.61 -17.51 11.05
N THR A 77 1.68 -17.01 10.42
CA THR A 77 1.72 -16.87 8.95
C THR A 77 1.77 -18.23 8.21
N ASN A 78 2.07 -19.30 8.90
CA ASN A 78 2.11 -20.68 8.40
C ASN A 78 0.90 -21.53 8.80
N ASP A 79 -0.12 -20.92 9.39
CA ASP A 79 -1.36 -21.62 9.69
C ASP A 79 -2.09 -21.95 8.38
N PRO A 80 -2.57 -23.19 8.19
CA PRO A 80 -3.26 -23.58 6.96
C PRO A 80 -4.49 -22.72 6.64
N VAL A 81 -5.18 -22.23 7.65
CA VAL A 81 -6.33 -21.33 7.49
C VAL A 81 -5.94 -19.95 6.94
N VAL A 82 -4.70 -19.52 7.17
CA VAL A 82 -4.17 -18.26 6.61
C VAL A 82 -3.85 -18.42 5.14
N GLU A 83 -3.33 -19.56 4.71
CA GLU A 83 -3.11 -19.87 3.29
C GLU A 83 -4.45 -19.91 2.55
N GLU A 84 -5.44 -20.61 3.09
CA GLU A 84 -6.81 -20.65 2.54
C GLU A 84 -7.41 -19.24 2.43
N PHE A 85 -7.24 -18.41 3.45
CA PHE A 85 -7.72 -17.02 3.44
C PHE A 85 -7.04 -16.21 2.34
N PHE A 86 -5.72 -16.24 2.24
CA PHE A 86 -4.98 -15.51 1.21
C PHE A 86 -5.40 -15.90 -0.21
N ASP A 87 -5.56 -17.19 -0.46
CA ASP A 87 -6.00 -17.71 -1.76
C ASP A 87 -7.44 -17.29 -2.07
N SER A 88 -8.32 -17.39 -1.07
CA SER A 88 -9.75 -17.10 -1.24
C SER A 88 -10.03 -15.62 -1.54
N ILE A 89 -9.28 -14.69 -0.95
CA ILE A 89 -9.45 -13.25 -1.17
C ILE A 89 -8.56 -12.69 -2.29
N ASN A 90 -7.91 -13.55 -3.07
CA ASN A 90 -7.00 -13.16 -4.14
C ASN A 90 -5.89 -12.19 -3.67
N SER A 91 -5.22 -12.53 -2.58
CA SER A 91 -4.16 -11.71 -2.00
C SER A 91 -2.98 -11.55 -2.95
N ASP A 92 -2.30 -10.38 -2.89
CA ASP A 92 -1.07 -10.12 -3.65
C ASP A 92 -0.02 -11.22 -3.34
N PRO A 93 0.42 -12.00 -4.35
CA PRO A 93 1.38 -13.09 -4.14
C PRO A 93 2.71 -12.62 -3.54
N GLN A 94 3.14 -11.40 -3.83
CA GLN A 94 4.35 -10.83 -3.24
C GLN A 94 4.16 -10.55 -1.75
N TYR A 95 2.97 -10.09 -1.34
CA TYR A 95 2.63 -9.90 0.07
C TYR A 95 2.62 -11.23 0.81
N VAL A 96 1.96 -12.25 0.26
CA VAL A 96 1.91 -13.62 0.83
C VAL A 96 3.33 -14.17 1.02
N TRP A 97 4.16 -14.12 -0.02
CA TRP A 97 5.56 -14.55 0.03
C TRP A 97 6.35 -13.82 1.13
N MET A 98 6.19 -12.51 1.26
CA MET A 98 6.87 -11.73 2.29
C MET A 98 6.42 -12.13 3.70
N CYS A 99 5.11 -12.31 3.92
CA CYS A 99 4.57 -12.70 5.22
C CYS A 99 5.12 -14.07 5.66
N THR A 100 5.08 -15.05 4.77
CA THR A 100 5.59 -16.41 5.04
C THR A 100 7.10 -16.40 5.32
N ARG A 101 7.89 -15.71 4.48
CA ARG A 101 9.35 -15.68 4.61
C ARG A 101 9.83 -14.95 5.86
N GLN A 102 9.09 -13.96 6.32
CA GLN A 102 9.46 -13.11 7.45
C GLN A 102 8.69 -13.44 8.72
N GLU A 103 7.85 -14.48 8.65
CA GLU A 103 7.02 -14.96 9.75
C GLU A 103 6.24 -13.84 10.45
N CYS A 104 5.76 -12.85 9.67
CA CYS A 104 4.97 -11.74 10.20
C CYS A 104 4.03 -11.13 9.17
N PHE A 105 2.84 -10.75 9.62
CA PHE A 105 1.94 -9.90 8.85
C PHE A 105 2.38 -8.44 8.93
N ARG A 106 2.19 -7.70 7.85
CA ARG A 106 2.64 -6.31 7.74
C ARG A 106 1.57 -5.40 7.17
N ALA A 107 1.51 -4.19 7.70
CA ALA A 107 0.79 -3.10 7.10
C ALA A 107 1.68 -1.85 7.06
N ARG A 108 1.72 -1.17 5.93
CA ARG A 108 2.36 0.13 5.85
C ARG A 108 1.40 1.16 6.42
N VAL A 109 1.81 1.86 7.45
CA VAL A 109 1.04 2.95 8.05
C VAL A 109 1.46 4.33 7.53
N SER A 110 2.71 4.49 7.04
CA SER A 110 3.20 5.73 6.45
C SER A 110 2.83 5.84 4.97
N LEU A 111 2.64 7.06 4.50
CA LEU A 111 2.42 7.36 3.09
C LEU A 111 3.63 6.99 2.23
N LYS A 112 3.41 6.72 0.96
CA LYS A 112 4.49 6.58 -0.01
C LYS A 112 5.01 7.98 -0.37
N HIS A 113 6.29 8.26 -0.04
CA HIS A 113 6.86 9.59 -0.23
C HIS A 113 6.72 10.13 -1.65
N TRP A 114 6.80 9.28 -2.68
CA TRP A 114 6.63 9.67 -4.09
C TRP A 114 5.19 10.05 -4.49
N ARG A 115 4.21 9.83 -3.60
CA ARG A 115 2.82 10.25 -3.82
C ARG A 115 2.50 11.59 -3.18
N VAL A 116 3.26 12.00 -2.18
CA VAL A 116 3.02 13.23 -1.43
C VAL A 116 4.06 14.32 -1.69
N LEU A 117 5.31 13.94 -1.97
CA LEU A 117 6.36 14.90 -2.31
C LEU A 117 6.30 15.28 -3.79
N SER A 118 6.38 16.58 -4.07
CA SER A 118 6.35 17.15 -5.43
C SER A 118 7.35 18.28 -5.57
N GLY A 119 7.62 18.68 -6.82
CA GLY A 119 8.50 19.79 -7.12
C GLY A 119 9.97 19.47 -6.90
N ASN A 120 10.70 20.37 -6.24
CA ASN A 120 12.14 20.26 -6.02
C ASN A 120 12.52 19.48 -4.75
N VAL A 121 11.54 18.86 -4.08
CA VAL A 121 11.82 18.02 -2.91
C VAL A 121 12.33 16.67 -3.40
N GLU A 122 13.49 16.26 -2.88
CA GLU A 122 14.05 14.96 -3.19
C GLU A 122 13.12 13.85 -2.72
N GLN A 123 12.63 13.03 -3.65
CA GLN A 123 11.63 12.01 -3.33
C GLN A 123 12.18 10.87 -2.48
N LYS A 124 13.51 10.64 -2.52
CA LYS A 124 14.16 9.61 -1.73
C LYS A 124 15.55 10.07 -1.35
N LEU A 125 15.85 10.04 -0.05
CA LEU A 125 17.22 10.20 0.43
C LEU A 125 17.96 8.86 0.36
N ASP A 126 19.10 8.84 -0.32
CA ASP A 126 20.02 7.71 -0.30
C ASP A 126 20.97 7.87 0.88
N GLN A 127 20.66 7.26 1.99
CA GLN A 127 21.41 7.36 3.26
C GLN A 127 22.16 6.08 3.60
N GLY A 128 22.29 5.17 2.63
CA GLY A 128 23.01 3.92 2.82
C GLY A 128 22.29 2.93 3.75
N VAL A 129 23.05 2.24 4.57
CA VAL A 129 22.58 1.14 5.43
C VAL A 129 22.08 1.71 6.77
N TRP A 130 21.04 1.10 7.32
CA TRP A 130 20.56 1.39 8.67
C TRP A 130 21.49 0.78 9.74
N PRO A 131 21.80 1.48 10.86
CA PRO A 131 21.33 2.81 11.26
C PRO A 131 21.96 3.94 10.44
N VAL A 132 21.21 5.03 10.27
CA VAL A 132 21.68 6.20 9.51
C VAL A 132 22.85 6.86 10.23
N ASP A 133 23.95 7.10 9.50
CA ASP A 133 25.15 7.78 10.00
C ASP A 133 24.80 9.22 10.44
N GLU A 134 25.36 9.67 11.56
CA GLU A 134 25.09 10.98 12.16
C GLU A 134 25.32 12.16 11.19
N ARG A 135 26.29 12.05 10.28
CA ARG A 135 26.59 13.08 9.27
C ARG A 135 25.42 13.36 8.31
N PHE A 136 24.52 12.38 8.10
CA PHE A 136 23.31 12.52 7.26
C PHE A 136 22.07 12.97 8.03
N MET A 137 22.15 13.03 9.36
CA MET A 137 20.98 13.37 10.18
C MET A 137 20.45 14.79 9.97
N PRO A 138 21.26 15.85 9.73
CA PRO A 138 20.74 17.18 9.45
C PRO A 138 19.87 17.21 8.19
N GLU A 139 20.33 16.62 7.09
CA GLU A 139 19.61 16.52 5.84
C GLU A 139 18.33 15.68 5.97
N ARG A 140 18.43 14.55 6.67
CA ARG A 140 17.29 13.70 6.98
C ARG A 140 16.20 14.44 7.76
N LYS A 141 16.55 15.24 8.76
CA LYS A 141 15.59 16.02 9.55
C LYS A 141 14.84 17.02 8.66
N VAL A 142 15.54 17.70 7.77
CA VAL A 142 14.90 18.62 6.80
C VAL A 142 13.93 17.87 5.91
N TRP A 143 14.35 16.74 5.34
CA TRP A 143 13.52 15.92 4.49
C TRP A 143 12.27 15.39 5.22
N VAL A 144 12.41 14.89 6.45
CA VAL A 144 11.31 14.41 7.28
C VAL A 144 10.29 15.52 7.53
N THR A 145 10.75 16.73 7.89
CA THR A 145 9.86 17.89 8.09
C THR A 145 9.06 18.24 6.82
N GLN A 146 9.71 18.19 5.65
CA GLN A 146 9.04 18.43 4.37
C GLN A 146 8.02 17.32 4.04
N TYR A 147 8.39 16.07 4.29
CA TYR A 147 7.50 14.92 4.10
C TYR A 147 6.28 14.99 5.03
N GLU A 148 6.49 15.25 6.32
CA GLU A 148 5.39 15.37 7.29
C GLU A 148 4.42 16.48 6.91
N LYS A 149 4.93 17.65 6.54
CA LYS A 149 4.10 18.77 6.05
C LYS A 149 3.32 18.40 4.78
N ALA A 150 3.95 17.74 3.82
CA ALA A 150 3.29 17.30 2.59
C ALA A 150 2.22 16.21 2.87
N SER A 151 2.39 15.48 3.97
CA SER A 151 1.51 14.37 4.38
C SER A 151 0.23 14.82 5.10
N GLU A 152 0.11 16.09 5.50
CA GLU A 152 -1.02 16.59 6.31
C GLU A 152 -2.39 16.36 5.66
N GLY A 153 -2.47 16.49 4.32
CA GLY A 153 -3.71 16.33 3.54
C GLY A 153 -4.03 14.90 3.11
N TYR A 154 -3.31 13.89 3.62
CA TYR A 154 -3.40 12.53 3.12
C TYR A 154 -3.57 11.50 4.23
N ALA A 155 -4.26 10.39 3.87
CA ALA A 155 -4.33 9.15 4.63
C ALA A 155 -3.66 8.00 3.85
N SER A 156 -3.03 7.05 4.55
CA SER A 156 -2.41 5.90 3.88
C SER A 156 -3.41 4.80 3.53
N CYS A 157 -4.55 4.78 4.21
CA CYS A 157 -5.74 4.02 3.85
C CYS A 157 -6.97 4.68 4.47
N ARG A 158 -8.15 4.29 4.00
CA ARG A 158 -9.45 4.73 4.55
C ARG A 158 -10.25 3.51 4.94
N PHE A 159 -10.86 3.55 6.12
CA PHE A 159 -11.84 2.54 6.50
C PHE A 159 -12.99 2.51 5.49
N GLU A 160 -13.29 1.34 4.96
CA GLU A 160 -14.35 1.15 3.96
C GLU A 160 -15.58 0.52 4.61
N ARG A 161 -15.40 -0.66 5.21
CA ARG A 161 -16.47 -1.36 5.93
C ARG A 161 -15.95 -2.51 6.80
N HIS A 162 -16.84 -2.96 7.64
CA HIS A 162 -16.73 -4.20 8.40
C HIS A 162 -17.58 -5.29 7.74
N ILE A 163 -17.10 -6.55 7.74
CA ILE A 163 -17.78 -7.71 7.17
C ILE A 163 -17.63 -8.90 8.14
N GLY A 164 -18.70 -9.66 8.33
CA GLY A 164 -18.72 -10.86 9.17
C GLY A 164 -19.08 -10.60 10.63
N SER A 165 -18.47 -11.32 11.57
CA SER A 165 -18.82 -11.26 12.99
C SER A 165 -18.32 -9.99 13.68
N ASP A 166 -18.92 -9.65 14.84
CA ASP A 166 -18.47 -8.56 15.70
C ASP A 166 -17.43 -9.01 16.77
N THR A 167 -16.99 -10.29 16.69
CA THR A 167 -16.00 -10.83 17.65
C THR A 167 -14.65 -10.16 17.44
N VAL A 168 -14.07 -9.63 18.50
CA VAL A 168 -12.77 -8.96 18.47
C VAL A 168 -11.85 -9.53 19.54
N HIS A 169 -10.66 -9.99 19.11
CA HIS A 169 -9.62 -10.41 20.01
C HIS A 169 -8.87 -9.18 20.56
N GLU A 170 -8.58 -9.12 21.86
CA GLU A 170 -7.98 -7.96 22.53
C GLU A 170 -6.70 -7.44 21.87
N LYS A 171 -5.80 -8.35 21.44
CA LYS A 171 -4.55 -7.96 20.76
C LYS A 171 -4.82 -7.32 19.39
N CYS A 172 -5.84 -7.81 18.68
CA CYS A 172 -6.23 -7.28 17.39
C CYS A 172 -6.87 -5.90 17.52
N GLU A 173 -7.66 -5.65 18.58
CA GLU A 173 -8.23 -4.34 18.84
C GLU A 173 -7.15 -3.29 19.14
N ASN A 174 -6.18 -3.61 19.97
CA ASN A 174 -5.05 -2.72 20.22
C ASN A 174 -4.27 -2.38 18.95
N LEU A 175 -4.05 -3.39 18.09
CA LEU A 175 -3.40 -3.18 16.79
C LEU A 175 -4.24 -2.31 15.86
N ARG A 176 -5.57 -2.55 15.81
CA ARG A 176 -6.50 -1.76 15.01
C ARG A 176 -6.46 -0.28 15.38
N ILE A 177 -6.52 0.03 16.68
CA ILE A 177 -6.48 1.41 17.17
C ILE A 177 -5.19 2.11 16.70
N VAL A 178 -4.04 1.48 16.91
CA VAL A 178 -2.74 2.03 16.48
C VAL A 178 -2.67 2.18 14.96
N HIS A 179 -3.14 1.16 14.21
CA HIS A 179 -3.17 1.20 12.75
C HIS A 179 -4.03 2.35 12.24
N ASP A 180 -5.26 2.48 12.74
CA ASP A 180 -6.22 3.47 12.26
C ASP A 180 -5.76 4.89 12.55
N ASP A 181 -5.15 5.13 13.73
CA ASP A 181 -4.56 6.41 14.11
C ASP A 181 -3.40 6.80 13.17
N TYR A 182 -2.39 5.92 13.03
CA TYR A 182 -1.23 6.21 12.16
C TYR A 182 -1.59 6.33 10.68
N CYS A 183 -2.58 5.57 10.21
CA CYS A 183 -3.07 5.64 8.83
C CYS A 183 -4.01 6.82 8.58
N LYS A 184 -4.54 7.47 9.62
CA LYS A 184 -5.65 8.42 9.56
C LYS A 184 -6.87 7.81 8.87
N ALA A 185 -7.15 6.53 9.18
CA ALA A 185 -8.08 5.72 8.41
C ALA A 185 -9.54 6.16 8.51
N GLU A 186 -9.91 6.85 9.60
CA GLU A 186 -11.26 7.34 9.87
C GLU A 186 -11.38 8.86 9.73
N GLU A 187 -10.29 9.57 9.41
CA GLU A 187 -10.33 11.03 9.21
C GLU A 187 -11.01 11.38 7.89
N PRO A 188 -12.09 12.18 7.91
CA PRO A 188 -12.82 12.55 6.69
C PRO A 188 -12.05 13.59 5.86
N GLY A 189 -12.27 13.55 4.53
CA GLY A 189 -11.79 14.59 3.63
C GLY A 189 -10.32 14.50 3.21
N LEU A 190 -9.57 13.52 3.71
CA LEU A 190 -8.19 13.29 3.29
C LEU A 190 -8.12 12.53 1.97
N ASN A 191 -7.14 12.84 1.14
CA ASN A 191 -6.81 12.08 -0.06
C ASN A 191 -6.03 10.81 0.30
N LEU A 192 -6.11 9.76 -0.53
CA LEU A 192 -5.28 8.57 -0.36
C LEU A 192 -3.94 8.72 -1.09
N ALA A 193 -2.81 8.36 -0.41
CA ALA A 193 -1.48 8.43 -1.01
C ALA A 193 -0.53 7.29 -0.57
#